data_ee1b02898d59c00076ff6143d1d6e801
#
_entry.id   ee1b02898d59c00076ff6143d1d6e801
#
_cell.length_a   1.000
_cell.length_b   1.000
_cell.length_c   1.000
_cell.angle_alpha   90.00
_cell.angle_beta   90.00
_cell.angle_gamma   90.00
#
_symmetry.space_group_name_H-M   'P 1'
#
loop_
_entity.id
_entity.type
_entity.pdbx_description
1 polymer ?
#
loop_
_entity_poly.entity_id
_entity_poly.type
_entity_poly.pdbx_seq_one_letter_code
_entity_poly.pdbx_strand_id
1 'polypeptide(L)'
;MMQHYFDNLARTLAQIPSDRAEAVLEALWQTYLRDGTVIVCGNGGSAATASHLVCDLGKWTVVDGQRRFRAAALTDNMPLVTAWGNDTAYERVFVEQIPMIYRPGDLLVTISGSGNSPNVLRVSEWVQSQGGQVVGLSGFGGGKLASLADISFVAPSSFMPEVEDIHMALCHALAVNLADRIRAL
;
A
#
# COMPACT_ATOMS: atom_id res chain seq x y z
N MET A 1 22.52 1.45 22.43
CA MET A 1 21.64 0.44 21.79
C MET A 1 20.53 1.09 20.98
N MET A 2 19.65 1.95 21.52
CA MET A 2 18.59 2.62 20.75
C MET A 2 19.13 3.53 19.65
N GLN A 3 20.17 4.34 19.91
CA GLN A 3 20.76 5.23 18.91
C GLN A 3 21.23 4.46 17.66
N HIS A 4 21.79 3.26 17.84
CA HIS A 4 22.23 2.43 16.72
C HIS A 4 21.09 2.06 15.75
N TYR A 5 19.87 1.83 16.26
CA TYR A 5 18.69 1.61 15.43
C TYR A 5 18.37 2.82 14.57
N PHE A 6 18.33 4.01 15.18
CA PHE A 6 18.05 5.25 14.45
C PHE A 6 19.12 5.60 13.43
N ASP A 7 20.40 5.35 13.75
CA ASP A 7 21.51 5.57 12.82
C ASP A 7 21.44 4.62 11.62
N ASN A 8 21.02 3.36 11.83
CA ASN A 8 20.79 2.39 10.76
C ASN A 8 19.62 2.81 9.90
N LEU A 9 18.47 3.11 10.50
CA LEU A 9 17.28 3.54 9.79
C LEU A 9 17.55 4.79 8.93
N ALA A 10 18.27 5.78 9.46
CA ALA A 10 18.63 6.99 8.72
C ALA A 10 19.47 6.66 7.47
N ARG A 11 20.45 5.73 7.60
CA ARG A 11 21.26 5.28 6.45
C ARG A 11 20.42 4.53 5.42
N THR A 12 19.47 3.70 5.87
CA THR A 12 18.61 2.93 4.98
C THR A 12 17.61 3.83 4.27
N LEU A 13 17.04 4.83 4.96
CA LEU A 13 16.17 5.84 4.36
C LEU A 13 16.88 6.63 3.23
N ALA A 14 18.17 6.92 3.39
CA ALA A 14 18.98 7.59 2.35
C ALA A 14 19.19 6.73 1.08
N GLN A 15 18.88 5.43 1.13
CA GLN A 15 19.01 4.50 0.01
C GLN A 15 17.68 4.19 -0.67
N ILE A 16 16.60 4.86 -0.27
CA ILE A 16 15.28 4.67 -0.92
C ILE A 16 15.38 4.96 -2.42
N PRO A 17 14.92 4.04 -3.29
CA PRO A 17 14.91 4.25 -4.72
C PRO A 17 13.85 5.31 -5.09
N SER A 18 14.30 6.53 -5.30
CA SER A 18 13.42 7.69 -5.53
C SER A 18 12.54 7.53 -6.79
N ASP A 19 13.06 6.92 -7.84
CA ASP A 19 12.32 6.61 -9.06
C ASP A 19 11.14 5.68 -8.81
N ARG A 20 11.28 4.73 -7.90
CA ARG A 20 10.21 3.81 -7.50
C ARG A 20 9.17 4.47 -6.61
N ALA A 21 9.61 5.32 -5.68
CA ALA A 21 8.71 6.12 -4.87
C ALA A 21 7.87 7.08 -5.74
N GLU A 22 8.49 7.75 -6.72
CA GLU A 22 7.80 8.60 -7.70
C GLU A 22 6.80 7.80 -8.56
N ALA A 23 7.12 6.59 -8.98
CA ALA A 23 6.20 5.73 -9.73
C ALA A 23 4.95 5.38 -8.91
N VAL A 24 5.12 5.12 -7.60
CA VAL A 24 3.99 4.89 -6.68
C VAL A 24 3.15 6.17 -6.52
N LEU A 25 3.80 7.32 -6.34
CA LEU A 25 3.13 8.62 -6.25
C LEU A 25 2.30 8.90 -7.50
N GLU A 26 2.86 8.65 -8.68
CA GLU A 26 2.17 8.87 -9.94
C GLU A 26 0.96 7.93 -10.13
N ALA A 27 1.05 6.66 -9.73
CA ALA A 27 -0.08 5.74 -9.78
C ALA A 27 -1.25 6.20 -8.89
N LEU A 28 -0.95 6.68 -7.68
CA LEU A 28 -1.96 7.27 -6.78
C LEU A 28 -2.56 8.54 -7.38
N TRP A 29 -1.73 9.41 -7.94
CA TRP A 29 -2.16 10.65 -8.57
C TRP A 29 -3.09 10.41 -9.76
N GLN A 30 -2.73 9.49 -10.66
CA GLN A 30 -3.56 9.11 -11.80
C GLN A 30 -4.89 8.48 -11.34
N THR A 31 -4.87 7.72 -10.23
CA THR A 31 -6.10 7.18 -9.64
C THR A 31 -7.01 8.28 -9.10
N TYR A 32 -6.44 9.29 -8.44
CA TYR A 32 -7.19 10.49 -8.04
C TYR A 32 -7.79 11.21 -9.24
N LEU A 33 -7.01 11.46 -10.29
CA LEU A 33 -7.47 12.22 -11.48
C LEU A 33 -8.67 11.55 -12.18
N ARG A 34 -8.72 10.22 -12.23
CA ARG A 34 -9.85 9.47 -12.83
C ARG A 34 -10.99 9.14 -11.88
N ASP A 35 -10.98 9.67 -10.64
CA ASP A 35 -11.95 9.39 -9.58
C ASP A 35 -12.03 7.91 -9.17
N GLY A 36 -10.93 7.19 -9.32
CA GLY A 36 -10.79 5.80 -8.88
C GLY A 36 -10.58 5.69 -7.37
N THR A 37 -10.80 4.49 -6.85
CA THR A 37 -10.57 4.15 -5.45
C THR A 37 -9.18 3.55 -5.26
N VAL A 38 -8.44 4.00 -4.25
CA VAL A 38 -7.21 3.36 -3.77
C VAL A 38 -7.61 2.32 -2.72
N ILE A 39 -7.42 1.04 -3.05
CA ILE A 39 -7.73 -0.09 -2.16
C ILE A 39 -6.40 -0.59 -1.59
N VAL A 40 -6.30 -0.71 -0.27
CA VAL A 40 -5.03 -1.05 0.40
C VAL A 40 -5.21 -2.31 1.25
N CYS A 41 -4.17 -3.17 1.30
CA CYS A 41 -4.16 -4.31 2.21
C CYS A 41 -2.74 -4.70 2.63
N GLY A 42 -2.65 -5.40 3.77
CA GLY A 42 -1.43 -5.95 4.34
C GLY A 42 -1.74 -6.76 5.60
N ASN A 43 -0.73 -7.37 6.21
CA ASN A 43 -0.86 -8.16 7.43
C ASN A 43 -0.08 -7.52 8.59
N GLY A 44 -0.53 -7.67 9.83
CA GLY A 44 0.22 -7.22 11.02
C GLY A 44 0.58 -5.73 10.96
N GLY A 45 1.87 -5.38 11.07
CA GLY A 45 2.36 -4.00 10.91
C GLY A 45 2.01 -3.42 9.55
N SER A 46 2.09 -4.22 8.47
CA SER A 46 1.65 -3.79 7.14
C SER A 46 0.14 -3.51 7.06
N ALA A 47 -0.70 -4.16 7.89
CA ALA A 47 -2.12 -3.82 7.99
C ALA A 47 -2.30 -2.46 8.66
N ALA A 48 -1.54 -2.17 9.72
CA ALA A 48 -1.54 -0.86 10.36
C ALA A 48 -1.11 0.25 9.39
N THR A 49 -0.07 0.01 8.58
CA THR A 49 0.38 0.92 7.52
C THR A 49 -0.70 1.11 6.45
N ALA A 50 -1.43 0.04 6.06
CA ALA A 50 -2.55 0.14 5.11
C ALA A 50 -3.67 1.05 5.63
N SER A 51 -4.11 0.85 6.86
CA SER A 51 -5.12 1.69 7.51
C SER A 51 -4.64 3.14 7.67
N HIS A 52 -3.36 3.34 8.00
CA HIS A 52 -2.77 4.66 8.13
C HIS A 52 -2.73 5.41 6.79
N LEU A 53 -2.31 4.74 5.71
CA LEU A 53 -2.32 5.35 4.37
C LEU A 53 -3.74 5.78 3.97
N VAL A 54 -4.75 4.95 4.23
CA VAL A 54 -6.16 5.30 3.96
C VAL A 54 -6.60 6.51 4.81
N CYS A 55 -6.18 6.57 6.08
CA CYS A 55 -6.42 7.74 6.94
C CYS A 55 -5.81 9.01 6.34
N ASP A 56 -4.56 8.96 5.91
CA ASP A 56 -3.86 10.10 5.32
C ASP A 56 -4.49 10.54 4.00
N LEU A 57 -4.82 9.60 3.11
CA LEU A 57 -5.54 9.90 1.88
C LEU A 57 -6.93 10.53 2.14
N GLY A 58 -7.60 10.11 3.21
CA GLY A 58 -8.92 10.63 3.59
C GLY A 58 -8.89 11.94 4.36
N LYS A 59 -7.77 12.29 5.02
CA LYS A 59 -7.67 13.43 5.93
C LYS A 59 -6.57 14.42 5.55
N TRP A 60 -5.34 13.96 5.32
CA TRP A 60 -4.21 14.85 5.06
C TRP A 60 -4.29 15.52 3.68
N THR A 61 -4.81 14.81 2.68
CA THR A 61 -4.93 15.32 1.30
C THR A 61 -6.15 16.21 1.07
N VAL A 62 -6.90 16.53 2.12
CA VAL A 62 -8.10 17.36 2.02
C VAL A 62 -7.75 18.81 1.68
N VAL A 63 -8.29 19.31 0.58
CA VAL A 63 -8.19 20.69 0.13
C VAL A 63 -9.59 21.24 -0.14
N ASP A 64 -9.91 22.41 0.39
CA ASP A 64 -11.23 23.01 0.21
C ASP A 64 -11.50 23.31 -1.28
N GLY A 65 -12.70 22.98 -1.72
CA GLY A 65 -13.10 23.13 -3.14
C GLY A 65 -12.64 22.00 -4.07
N GLN A 66 -11.77 21.12 -3.59
CA GLN A 66 -11.32 19.95 -4.36
C GLN A 66 -12.06 18.67 -3.91
N ARG A 67 -12.17 17.70 -4.83
CA ARG A 67 -12.74 16.39 -4.48
C ARG A 67 -11.86 15.65 -3.48
N ARG A 68 -12.43 14.70 -2.77
CA ARG A 68 -11.73 13.85 -1.81
C ARG A 68 -11.14 12.64 -2.50
N PHE A 69 -10.01 12.11 -1.97
CA PHE A 69 -9.59 10.77 -2.30
C PHE A 69 -10.66 9.74 -1.91
N ARG A 70 -10.84 8.76 -2.77
CA ARG A 70 -11.60 7.55 -2.46
C ARG A 70 -10.58 6.47 -2.06
N ALA A 71 -10.59 6.05 -0.82
CA ALA A 71 -9.66 5.06 -0.29
C ALA A 71 -10.36 4.11 0.68
N ALA A 72 -9.96 2.84 0.68
CA ALA A 72 -10.45 1.81 1.57
C ALA A 72 -9.35 0.79 1.90
N ALA A 73 -9.28 0.36 3.16
CA ALA A 73 -8.39 -0.73 3.55
C ALA A 73 -9.20 -2.03 3.77
N LEU A 74 -8.79 -3.11 3.11
CA LEU A 74 -9.41 -4.43 3.30
C LEU A 74 -9.15 -5.00 4.71
N THR A 75 -8.21 -4.40 5.43
CA THR A 75 -7.84 -4.76 6.80
C THR A 75 -8.80 -4.21 7.85
N ASP A 76 -9.57 -3.17 7.54
CA ASP A 76 -10.35 -2.44 8.54
C ASP A 76 -11.68 -3.11 8.86
N ASN A 77 -12.18 -3.95 7.97
CA ASN A 77 -13.39 -4.75 8.23
C ASN A 77 -13.02 -6.07 8.92
N MET A 78 -12.71 -6.00 10.21
CA MET A 78 -12.34 -7.17 11.01
C MET A 78 -13.37 -8.30 10.97
N PRO A 79 -14.71 -8.05 11.00
CA PRO A 79 -15.69 -9.11 10.80
C PRO A 79 -15.50 -9.89 9.50
N LEU A 80 -15.25 -9.23 8.36
CA LEU A 80 -14.99 -9.91 7.10
C LEU A 80 -13.67 -10.68 7.11
N VAL A 81 -12.59 -10.09 7.65
CA VAL A 81 -11.29 -10.78 7.77
C VAL A 81 -11.42 -12.06 8.57
N THR A 82 -12.11 -11.98 9.72
CA THR A 82 -12.25 -13.12 10.61
C THR A 82 -13.22 -14.17 10.07
N ALA A 83 -14.34 -13.77 9.44
CA ALA A 83 -15.30 -14.69 8.84
C ALA A 83 -14.67 -15.48 7.69
N TRP A 84 -14.05 -14.80 6.73
CA TRP A 84 -13.36 -15.48 5.61
C TRP A 84 -12.19 -16.35 6.09
N GLY A 85 -11.43 -15.88 7.09
CA GLY A 85 -10.35 -16.66 7.69
C GLY A 85 -10.83 -17.93 8.37
N ASN A 86 -11.99 -17.89 9.05
CA ASN A 86 -12.60 -19.03 9.74
C ASN A 86 -13.27 -20.02 8.77
N ASP A 87 -14.02 -19.50 7.80
CA ASP A 87 -14.89 -20.31 6.95
C ASP A 87 -14.14 -20.88 5.73
N THR A 88 -12.98 -20.33 5.38
CA THR A 88 -12.16 -20.76 4.24
C THR A 88 -10.70 -20.99 4.63
N ALA A 89 -9.85 -19.98 4.38
CA ALA A 89 -8.45 -19.97 4.75
C ALA A 89 -7.94 -18.52 4.86
N TYR A 90 -6.95 -18.27 5.71
CA TYR A 90 -6.37 -16.94 5.87
C TYR A 90 -5.80 -16.34 4.56
N GLU A 91 -5.37 -17.18 3.64
CA GLU A 91 -4.91 -16.75 2.32
C GLU A 91 -6.01 -16.17 1.41
N ARG A 92 -7.29 -16.32 1.80
CA ARG A 92 -8.45 -15.84 1.03
C ARG A 92 -9.05 -14.54 1.57
N VAL A 93 -8.65 -14.09 2.76
CA VAL A 93 -9.30 -12.97 3.47
C VAL A 93 -9.41 -11.67 2.68
N PHE A 94 -8.50 -11.39 1.76
CA PHE A 94 -8.54 -10.18 0.93
C PHE A 94 -9.19 -10.42 -0.43
N VAL A 95 -8.89 -11.55 -1.07
CA VAL A 95 -9.44 -11.85 -2.40
C VAL A 95 -10.95 -12.07 -2.39
N GLU A 96 -11.52 -12.48 -1.25
CA GLU A 96 -12.97 -12.60 -1.09
C GLU A 96 -13.67 -11.26 -0.81
N GLN A 97 -12.95 -10.29 -0.29
CA GLN A 97 -13.51 -8.97 -0.01
C GLN A 97 -13.48 -8.05 -1.24
N ILE A 98 -12.41 -8.12 -2.05
CA ILE A 98 -12.16 -7.12 -3.08
C ILE A 98 -13.25 -7.04 -4.17
N PRO A 99 -13.94 -8.12 -4.59
CA PRO A 99 -15.01 -8.04 -5.59
C PRO A 99 -16.19 -7.16 -5.16
N MET A 100 -16.37 -6.94 -3.85
CA MET A 100 -17.45 -6.09 -3.32
C MET A 100 -17.22 -4.61 -3.64
N ILE A 101 -15.98 -4.17 -3.71
CA ILE A 101 -15.63 -2.73 -3.78
C ILE A 101 -14.87 -2.36 -5.05
N TYR A 102 -14.10 -3.26 -5.64
CA TYR A 102 -13.27 -2.99 -6.81
C TYR A 102 -14.11 -2.64 -8.05
N ARG A 103 -13.65 -1.63 -8.77
CA ARG A 103 -14.20 -1.21 -10.07
C ARG A 103 -13.04 -0.97 -11.06
N PRO A 104 -13.27 -1.14 -12.37
CA PRO A 104 -12.27 -0.77 -13.38
C PRO A 104 -11.82 0.69 -13.19
N GLY A 105 -10.50 0.89 -13.14
CA GLY A 105 -9.89 2.19 -12.86
C GLY A 105 -9.45 2.38 -11.40
N ASP A 106 -9.82 1.48 -10.49
CA ASP A 106 -9.29 1.47 -9.13
C ASP A 106 -7.84 0.98 -9.10
N LEU A 107 -7.12 1.33 -8.04
CA LEU A 107 -5.74 0.92 -7.78
C LEU A 107 -5.69 0.04 -6.54
N LEU A 108 -5.05 -1.12 -6.64
CA LEU A 108 -4.70 -1.92 -5.48
C LEU A 108 -3.28 -1.60 -5.01
N VAL A 109 -3.14 -1.25 -3.74
CA VAL A 109 -1.84 -1.12 -3.05
C VAL A 109 -1.71 -2.26 -2.05
N THR A 110 -0.73 -3.11 -2.24
CA THR A 110 -0.47 -4.28 -1.38
C THR A 110 0.83 -4.10 -0.61
N ILE A 111 0.80 -4.36 0.69
CA ILE A 111 1.94 -4.20 1.59
C ILE A 111 2.29 -5.56 2.21
N SER A 112 3.50 -6.05 1.92
CA SER A 112 4.02 -7.30 2.47
C SER A 112 5.53 -7.19 2.68
N GLY A 113 5.98 -7.06 3.93
CA GLY A 113 7.40 -6.92 4.25
C GLY A 113 8.27 -8.00 3.60
N SER A 114 7.85 -9.26 3.62
CA SER A 114 8.56 -10.37 2.96
C SER A 114 8.31 -10.45 1.44
N GLY A 115 7.27 -9.79 0.93
CA GLY A 115 6.81 -9.94 -0.45
C GLY A 115 6.25 -11.33 -0.80
N ASN A 116 5.94 -12.17 0.21
CA ASN A 116 5.54 -13.57 -0.02
C ASN A 116 4.24 -13.99 0.69
N SER A 117 3.50 -13.06 1.28
CA SER A 117 2.24 -13.36 1.99
C SER A 117 1.18 -13.88 1.02
N PRO A 118 0.66 -15.11 1.18
CA PRO A 118 -0.25 -15.71 0.18
C PRO A 118 -1.53 -14.92 -0.06
N ASN A 119 -2.14 -14.34 0.99
CA ASN A 119 -3.36 -13.53 0.87
C ASN A 119 -3.10 -12.23 0.08
N VAL A 120 -1.91 -11.62 0.24
CA VAL A 120 -1.49 -10.45 -0.53
C VAL A 120 -1.26 -10.80 -1.99
N LEU A 121 -0.58 -11.91 -2.28
CA LEU A 121 -0.34 -12.36 -3.65
C LEU A 121 -1.67 -12.70 -4.36
N ARG A 122 -2.57 -13.45 -3.72
CA ARG A 122 -3.86 -13.83 -4.32
C ARG A 122 -4.74 -12.64 -4.70
N VAL A 123 -4.82 -11.62 -3.85
CA VAL A 123 -5.61 -10.42 -4.18
C VAL A 123 -4.95 -9.61 -5.31
N SER A 124 -3.62 -9.58 -5.36
CA SER A 124 -2.89 -8.95 -6.46
C SER A 124 -3.14 -9.66 -7.80
N GLU A 125 -3.03 -10.99 -7.83
CA GLU A 125 -3.33 -11.82 -9.00
C GLU A 125 -4.78 -11.63 -9.47
N TRP A 126 -5.73 -11.56 -8.54
CA TRP A 126 -7.13 -11.33 -8.88
C TRP A 126 -7.33 -9.97 -9.56
N VAL A 127 -6.77 -8.88 -9.01
CA VAL A 127 -6.92 -7.53 -9.61
C VAL A 127 -6.30 -7.48 -11.00
N GLN A 128 -5.12 -8.08 -11.20
CA GLN A 128 -4.51 -8.16 -12.52
C GLN A 128 -5.36 -8.98 -13.50
N SER A 129 -6.00 -10.07 -13.05
CA SER A 129 -6.93 -10.84 -13.90
C SER A 129 -8.14 -10.04 -14.36
N GLN A 130 -8.50 -8.96 -13.63
CA GLN A 130 -9.55 -8.00 -14.01
C GLN A 130 -9.01 -6.84 -14.86
N GLY A 131 -7.73 -6.87 -15.28
CA GLY A 131 -7.08 -5.78 -16.00
C GLY A 131 -6.75 -4.56 -15.14
N GLY A 132 -6.75 -4.72 -13.81
CA GLY A 132 -6.43 -3.67 -12.84
C GLY A 132 -4.95 -3.51 -12.60
N GLN A 133 -4.57 -2.40 -11.99
CA GLN A 133 -3.21 -2.06 -11.64
C GLN A 133 -2.90 -2.36 -10.18
N VAL A 134 -1.72 -2.91 -9.91
CA VAL A 134 -1.22 -3.28 -8.59
C VAL A 134 0.09 -2.56 -8.29
N VAL A 135 0.12 -1.87 -7.15
CA VAL A 135 1.34 -1.38 -6.50
C VAL A 135 1.72 -2.34 -5.38
N GLY A 136 2.95 -2.82 -5.37
CA GLY A 136 3.49 -3.70 -4.33
C GLY A 136 4.56 -2.99 -3.50
N LEU A 137 4.36 -2.91 -2.18
CA LEU A 137 5.36 -2.44 -1.22
C LEU A 137 5.94 -3.64 -0.47
N SER A 138 7.25 -3.83 -0.54
CA SER A 138 7.95 -4.97 0.07
C SER A 138 9.32 -4.61 0.61
N GLY A 139 9.99 -5.54 1.24
CA GLY A 139 11.38 -5.51 1.66
C GLY A 139 12.05 -6.85 1.32
N PHE A 140 13.16 -7.21 1.98
CA PHE A 140 13.82 -8.52 1.81
C PHE A 140 14.10 -8.90 0.35
N GLY A 141 14.43 -7.91 -0.50
CA GLY A 141 14.66 -8.14 -1.92
C GLY A 141 13.39 -8.30 -2.77
N GLY A 142 12.20 -8.06 -2.19
CA GLY A 142 10.95 -7.95 -2.95
C GLY A 142 10.04 -9.17 -2.93
N GLY A 143 10.60 -10.37 -2.76
CA GLY A 143 9.85 -11.63 -2.82
C GLY A 143 9.10 -11.81 -4.16
N LYS A 144 8.03 -12.59 -4.15
CA LYS A 144 7.17 -12.81 -5.33
C LYS A 144 6.39 -11.55 -5.72
N LEU A 145 6.05 -10.71 -4.72
CA LEU A 145 5.27 -9.51 -4.94
C LEU A 145 5.98 -8.52 -5.88
N ALA A 146 7.30 -8.39 -5.78
CA ALA A 146 8.07 -7.49 -6.63
C ALA A 146 8.01 -7.85 -8.12
N SER A 147 7.87 -9.14 -8.44
CA SER A 147 7.72 -9.60 -9.82
C SER A 147 6.27 -9.62 -10.31
N LEU A 148 5.32 -9.68 -9.36
CA LEU A 148 3.88 -9.72 -9.66
C LEU A 148 3.32 -8.32 -9.88
N ALA A 149 3.67 -7.35 -9.02
CA ALA A 149 3.10 -6.01 -9.08
C ALA A 149 3.54 -5.24 -10.33
N ASP A 150 2.63 -4.43 -10.89
CA ASP A 150 2.92 -3.55 -12.05
C ASP A 150 3.92 -2.45 -11.66
N ILE A 151 3.81 -1.97 -10.43
CA ILE A 151 4.75 -1.02 -9.82
C ILE A 151 5.22 -1.62 -8.49
N SER A 152 6.53 -1.85 -8.38
CA SER A 152 7.13 -2.40 -7.18
C SER A 152 8.05 -1.40 -6.50
N PHE A 153 7.81 -1.17 -5.20
CA PHE A 153 8.73 -0.48 -4.29
C PHE A 153 9.31 -1.51 -3.32
N VAL A 154 10.62 -1.64 -3.30
CA VAL A 154 11.33 -2.56 -2.39
C VAL A 154 12.13 -1.72 -1.41
N ALA A 155 11.75 -1.74 -0.12
CA ALA A 155 12.50 -1.12 0.95
C ALA A 155 13.92 -1.74 1.01
N PRO A 156 15.00 -0.93 1.03
CA PRO A 156 16.37 -1.42 0.96
C PRO A 156 16.86 -1.98 2.30
N SER A 157 16.07 -2.87 2.91
CA SER A 157 16.37 -3.56 4.17
C SER A 157 15.85 -4.99 4.17
N SER A 158 16.55 -5.85 4.92
CA SER A 158 16.12 -7.20 5.27
C SER A 158 15.89 -7.36 6.79
N PHE A 159 15.61 -6.27 7.47
CA PHE A 159 15.24 -6.23 8.87
C PHE A 159 13.80 -5.68 9.00
N MET A 160 12.86 -6.51 9.47
CA MET A 160 11.42 -6.21 9.41
C MET A 160 11.04 -4.84 10.02
N PRO A 161 11.53 -4.44 11.21
CA PRO A 161 11.22 -3.12 11.76
C PRO A 161 11.62 -1.96 10.84
N GLU A 162 12.80 -2.01 10.23
CA GLU A 162 13.22 -0.98 9.27
C GLU A 162 12.37 -0.99 8.00
N VAL A 163 11.96 -2.17 7.50
CA VAL A 163 11.07 -2.27 6.34
C VAL A 163 9.72 -1.61 6.63
N GLU A 164 9.15 -1.85 7.81
CA GLU A 164 7.88 -1.25 8.24
C GLU A 164 8.00 0.27 8.41
N ASP A 165 9.08 0.75 9.03
CA ASP A 165 9.35 2.19 9.16
C ASP A 165 9.50 2.88 7.81
N ILE A 166 10.20 2.24 6.85
CA ILE A 166 10.37 2.75 5.49
C ILE A 166 9.03 2.80 4.74
N HIS A 167 8.21 1.77 4.87
CA HIS A 167 6.87 1.77 4.26
C HIS A 167 6.01 2.90 4.84
N MET A 168 6.05 3.14 6.15
CA MET A 168 5.33 4.23 6.78
C MET A 168 5.87 5.60 6.34
N ALA A 169 7.20 5.77 6.29
CA ALA A 169 7.82 7.00 5.80
C ALA A 169 7.44 7.29 4.33
N LEU A 170 7.38 6.24 3.48
CA LEU A 170 6.88 6.37 2.11
C LEU A 170 5.42 6.82 2.09
N CYS A 171 4.55 6.22 2.89
CA CYS A 171 3.13 6.59 2.95
C CYS A 171 2.94 8.06 3.33
N HIS A 172 3.67 8.57 4.33
CA HIS A 172 3.65 9.98 4.68
C HIS A 172 4.15 10.88 3.54
N ALA A 173 5.27 10.52 2.89
CA ALA A 173 5.81 11.28 1.76
C ALA A 173 4.81 11.33 0.60
N LEU A 174 4.12 10.22 0.30
CA LEU A 174 3.05 10.15 -0.71
C LEU A 174 1.91 11.11 -0.35
N ALA A 175 1.40 11.06 0.89
CA ALA A 175 0.29 11.89 1.32
C ALA A 175 0.61 13.39 1.26
N VAL A 176 1.83 13.80 1.67
CA VAL A 176 2.29 15.19 1.60
C VAL A 176 2.34 15.67 0.15
N ASN A 177 3.00 14.91 -0.73
CA ASN A 177 3.15 15.28 -2.14
C ASN A 177 1.80 15.29 -2.89
N LEU A 178 0.90 14.35 -2.57
CA LEU A 178 -0.47 14.35 -3.13
C LEU A 178 -1.27 15.58 -2.69
N ALA A 179 -1.18 15.97 -1.43
CA ALA A 179 -1.82 17.19 -0.94
C ALA A 179 -1.32 18.43 -1.68
N ASP A 180 -0.01 18.52 -1.93
CA ASP A 180 0.58 19.65 -2.68
C ASP A 180 0.12 19.67 -4.14
N ARG A 181 0.05 18.50 -4.81
CA ARG A 181 -0.51 18.37 -6.17
C ARG A 181 -1.97 18.80 -6.24
N ILE A 182 -2.78 18.42 -5.24
CA ILE A 182 -4.21 18.80 -5.19
C ILE A 182 -4.37 20.30 -4.97
N ARG A 183 -3.51 20.94 -4.15
CA ARG A 183 -3.50 22.40 -3.97
C ARG A 183 -3.16 23.17 -5.23
N ALA A 184 -2.42 22.54 -6.14
CA ALA A 184 -1.99 23.14 -7.40
C ALA A 184 -3.03 23.00 -8.54
N LEU A 185 -4.16 22.29 -8.32
CA LEU A 185 -5.27 22.20 -9.27
C LEU A 185 -6.13 23.46 -9.26
#